data_8810036e31352df92bef972e2b674fdf
#
_entry.id   8810036e31352df92bef972e2b674fdf
#
_cell.length_a   1.000
_cell.length_b   1.000
_cell.length_c   1.000
_cell.angle_alpha   90.00
_cell.angle_beta   90.00
_cell.angle_gamma   90.00
#
_symmetry.space_group_name_H-M   'P 1'
#
loop_
_entity.id
_entity.type
_entity.pdbx_description
1 polymer ?
#
loop_
_entity_poly.entity_id
_entity_poly.type
_entity_poly.pdbx_seq_one_letter_code
_entity_poly.pdbx_strand_id
1 'polypeptide(L)'
;MRKINILLLLAIVALTYSCNETTNTTPDTLTDTANEQKSIITMLDSFNSAAAKADYKTYFNFYTEDAIFAGTDATERWDKKAFMVWAKPIFDKGSAWNFTALERHIYFDKSGTLAWFDELLNTQMKICRGSGVLVKQGNEWKVQQYILSTTVPNEILDSVIKIKSTIEDSIINNLIR
;
A
#
# COMPACT_ATOMS: atom_id res chain seq x y z
N MET A 1 -59.04 -27.83 -71.08
CA MET A 1 -58.86 -28.21 -69.67
C MET A 1 -57.38 -28.13 -69.39
N ARG A 2 -56.93 -27.03 -68.80
CA ARG A 2 -55.47 -26.71 -68.59
C ARG A 2 -55.16 -26.87 -67.13
N LYS A 3 -54.21 -27.77 -66.83
CA LYS A 3 -53.63 -27.95 -65.49
C LYS A 3 -52.59 -26.89 -65.24
N ILE A 4 -52.81 -26.07 -64.23
CA ILE A 4 -51.88 -25.06 -63.78
C ILE A 4 -51.01 -25.69 -62.71
N ASN A 5 -49.67 -25.84 -63.03
CA ASN A 5 -48.65 -26.25 -62.07
C ASN A 5 -48.23 -25.03 -61.25
N ILE A 6 -48.52 -25.06 -59.97
CA ILE A 6 -47.99 -24.08 -59.02
C ILE A 6 -46.65 -24.52 -58.56
N LEU A 7 -45.64 -23.85 -59.06
CA LEU A 7 -44.25 -23.99 -58.58
C LEU A 7 -44.12 -23.25 -57.27
N LEU A 8 -43.92 -24.00 -56.19
CA LEU A 8 -43.70 -23.43 -54.86
C LEU A 8 -42.22 -22.96 -54.77
N LEU A 9 -41.99 -21.65 -54.85
CA LEU A 9 -40.67 -21.04 -54.63
C LEU A 9 -40.42 -20.96 -53.14
N LEU A 10 -39.62 -21.86 -52.60
CA LEU A 10 -39.10 -21.74 -51.23
C LEU A 10 -37.96 -20.69 -51.22
N ALA A 11 -38.28 -19.48 -50.75
CA ALA A 11 -37.25 -18.47 -50.43
C ALA A 11 -36.63 -18.83 -49.09
N ILE A 12 -35.40 -19.37 -49.12
CA ILE A 12 -34.57 -19.54 -47.93
C ILE A 12 -33.99 -18.18 -47.57
N VAL A 13 -34.60 -17.54 -46.56
CA VAL A 13 -34.03 -16.33 -45.93
C VAL A 13 -32.95 -16.82 -44.97
N ALA A 14 -31.70 -16.76 -45.40
CA ALA A 14 -30.53 -16.96 -44.55
C ALA A 14 -30.43 -15.74 -43.62
N LEU A 15 -30.97 -15.86 -42.42
CA LEU A 15 -30.69 -14.93 -41.31
C LEU A 15 -29.20 -15.12 -40.89
N THR A 16 -28.33 -14.28 -41.42
CA THR A 16 -26.99 -14.11 -40.90
C THR A 16 -27.12 -13.40 -39.54
N TYR A 17 -27.20 -14.19 -38.47
CA TYR A 17 -26.90 -13.67 -37.14
C TYR A 17 -25.43 -13.26 -37.12
N SER A 18 -25.18 -11.99 -37.38
CA SER A 18 -23.89 -11.36 -37.02
C SER A 18 -23.84 -11.34 -35.50
N CYS A 19 -23.18 -12.32 -34.92
CA CYS A 19 -22.69 -12.18 -33.56
C CYS A 19 -21.74 -10.99 -33.55
N ASN A 20 -22.26 -9.84 -33.09
CA ASN A 20 -21.42 -8.76 -32.63
C ASN A 20 -20.73 -9.29 -31.36
N GLU A 21 -19.58 -9.91 -31.48
CA GLU A 21 -18.67 -10.09 -30.36
C GLU A 21 -18.30 -8.67 -29.88
N THR A 22 -19.05 -8.19 -28.91
CA THR A 22 -18.58 -7.13 -28.02
C THR A 22 -17.31 -7.74 -27.41
N THR A 23 -16.17 -7.42 -27.96
CA THR A 23 -14.89 -7.60 -27.27
C THR A 23 -15.00 -6.78 -25.99
N ASN A 24 -15.50 -7.40 -24.94
CA ASN A 24 -15.22 -7.00 -23.59
C ASN A 24 -13.69 -7.20 -23.45
N THR A 25 -12.94 -6.19 -23.83
CA THR A 25 -11.59 -6.00 -23.37
C THR A 25 -11.68 -5.87 -21.85
N THR A 26 -11.66 -7.00 -21.16
CA THR A 26 -11.21 -7.03 -19.77
C THR A 26 -9.88 -6.30 -19.79
N PRO A 27 -9.71 -5.22 -19.02
CA PRO A 27 -8.40 -4.58 -18.87
C PRO A 27 -7.43 -5.70 -18.55
N ASP A 28 -6.30 -5.72 -19.23
CA ASP A 28 -5.27 -6.72 -18.99
C ASP A 28 -4.85 -6.57 -17.52
N THR A 29 -5.42 -7.42 -16.66
CA THR A 29 -5.25 -7.36 -15.20
C THR A 29 -3.79 -7.32 -14.81
N LEU A 30 -2.90 -7.89 -15.62
CA LEU A 30 -1.46 -7.87 -15.38
C LEU A 30 -0.84 -6.50 -15.67
N THR A 31 -1.25 -5.83 -16.74
CA THR A 31 -0.75 -4.49 -17.10
C THR A 31 -1.24 -3.45 -16.10
N ASP A 32 -2.48 -3.57 -15.64
CA ASP A 32 -3.06 -2.67 -14.63
C ASP A 32 -2.33 -2.84 -13.28
N THR A 33 -2.12 -4.07 -12.82
CA THR A 33 -1.36 -4.35 -11.59
C THR A 33 0.07 -3.80 -11.65
N ALA A 34 0.76 -3.92 -12.77
CA ALA A 34 2.12 -3.39 -12.92
C ALA A 34 2.15 -1.85 -12.84
N ASN A 35 1.16 -1.17 -13.42
CA ASN A 35 1.02 0.28 -13.35
C ASN A 35 0.69 0.75 -11.92
N GLU A 36 -0.21 0.05 -11.24
CA GLU A 36 -0.54 0.32 -9.85
C GLU A 36 0.66 0.10 -8.92
N GLN A 37 1.43 -0.96 -9.12
CA GLN A 37 2.66 -1.21 -8.37
C GLN A 37 3.66 -0.06 -8.54
N LYS A 38 3.87 0.42 -9.77
CA LYS A 38 4.73 1.57 -10.05
C LYS A 38 4.21 2.85 -9.38
N SER A 39 2.91 3.06 -9.39
CA SER A 39 2.25 4.19 -8.72
C SER A 39 2.50 4.16 -7.21
N ILE A 40 2.36 3.00 -6.56
CA ILE A 40 2.64 2.83 -5.13
C ILE A 40 4.12 3.07 -4.82
N ILE A 41 5.05 2.53 -5.63
CA ILE A 41 6.49 2.77 -5.45
C ILE A 41 6.77 4.27 -5.48
N THR A 42 6.27 4.99 -6.48
CA THR A 42 6.45 6.43 -6.62
C THR A 42 5.87 7.20 -5.44
N MET A 43 4.69 6.79 -4.95
CA MET A 43 4.05 7.38 -3.78
C MET A 43 4.88 7.18 -2.52
N LEU A 44 5.35 5.96 -2.23
CA LEU A 44 6.17 5.66 -1.05
C LEU A 44 7.54 6.36 -1.09
N ASP A 45 8.15 6.51 -2.26
CA ASP A 45 9.39 7.28 -2.42
C ASP A 45 9.14 8.77 -2.15
N SER A 46 8.02 9.31 -2.63
CA SER A 46 7.60 10.68 -2.37
C SER A 46 7.26 10.91 -0.89
N PHE A 47 6.65 9.93 -0.24
CA PHE A 47 6.36 9.92 1.19
C PHE A 47 7.65 10.01 2.01
N ASN A 48 8.66 9.17 1.73
CA ASN A 48 9.96 9.24 2.39
C ASN A 48 10.71 10.56 2.09
N SER A 49 10.62 11.05 0.84
CA SER A 49 11.22 12.33 0.45
C SER A 49 10.60 13.53 1.17
N ALA A 50 9.28 13.52 1.39
CA ALA A 50 8.60 14.57 2.13
C ALA A 50 9.07 14.65 3.60
N ALA A 51 9.26 13.49 4.25
CA ALA A 51 9.83 13.45 5.60
C ALA A 51 11.28 13.97 5.64
N ALA A 52 12.13 13.54 4.72
CA ALA A 52 13.53 13.97 4.64
C ALA A 52 13.67 15.48 4.41
N LYS A 53 12.74 16.10 3.70
CA LYS A 53 12.67 17.54 3.44
C LYS A 53 11.91 18.34 4.49
N ALA A 54 11.42 17.67 5.52
CA ALA A 54 10.52 18.25 6.53
C ALA A 54 9.26 18.92 5.92
N ASP A 55 8.79 18.42 4.78
CA ASP A 55 7.53 18.86 4.19
C ASP A 55 6.36 18.19 4.92
N TYR A 56 6.03 18.77 6.07
CA TYR A 56 5.00 18.27 6.99
C TYR A 56 3.65 18.09 6.30
N LYS A 57 3.22 19.08 5.52
CA LYS A 57 1.91 19.04 4.86
C LYS A 57 1.82 17.91 3.84
N THR A 58 2.82 17.81 2.97
CA THR A 58 2.88 16.76 1.94
C THR A 58 3.00 15.39 2.58
N TYR A 59 3.83 15.23 3.63
CA TYR A 59 4.00 13.96 4.34
C TYR A 59 2.66 13.46 4.91
N PHE A 60 1.93 14.28 5.64
CA PHE A 60 0.66 13.89 6.24
C PHE A 60 -0.50 13.79 5.24
N ASN A 61 -0.37 14.39 4.05
CA ASN A 61 -1.36 14.19 2.98
C ASN A 61 -1.31 12.78 2.35
N PHE A 62 -0.21 12.05 2.51
CA PHE A 62 -0.15 10.65 2.08
C PHE A 62 -0.96 9.71 2.98
N TYR A 63 -1.31 10.09 4.19
CA TYR A 63 -2.13 9.28 5.09
C TYR A 63 -3.63 9.49 4.85
N THR A 64 -4.42 8.42 5.06
CA THR A 64 -5.88 8.57 5.22
C THR A 64 -6.21 9.32 6.51
N GLU A 65 -7.45 9.78 6.67
CA GLU A 65 -7.84 10.51 7.88
C GLU A 65 -7.87 9.63 9.15
N ASP A 66 -8.15 8.34 8.97
CA ASP A 66 -8.22 7.32 10.00
C ASP A 66 -6.95 6.44 10.09
N ALA A 67 -5.86 6.90 9.48
CA ALA A 67 -4.62 6.14 9.45
C ALA A 67 -4.02 5.92 10.85
N ILE A 68 -3.31 4.79 10.97
CA ILE A 68 -2.55 4.41 12.16
C ILE A 68 -1.06 4.36 11.82
N PHE A 69 -0.25 4.95 12.68
CA PHE A 69 1.20 4.80 12.67
C PHE A 69 1.67 4.07 13.93
N ALA A 70 2.52 3.07 13.77
CA ALA A 70 3.24 2.43 14.86
C ALA A 70 4.74 2.61 14.63
N GLY A 71 5.41 3.24 15.60
CA GLY A 71 6.83 3.50 15.57
C GLY A 71 7.67 2.35 16.09
N THR A 72 8.95 2.63 16.32
CA THR A 72 9.93 1.60 16.72
C THR A 72 9.91 1.25 18.20
N ASP A 73 9.29 2.07 19.04
CA ASP A 73 9.06 1.79 20.46
C ASP A 73 7.68 1.16 20.68
N ALA A 74 7.57 0.22 21.60
CA ALA A 74 6.33 -0.50 21.88
C ALA A 74 5.16 0.41 22.33
N THR A 75 5.46 1.61 22.81
CA THR A 75 4.47 2.61 23.24
C THR A 75 4.06 3.56 22.11
N GLU A 76 4.75 3.53 20.97
CA GLU A 76 4.53 4.42 19.85
C GLU A 76 3.44 3.88 18.92
N ARG A 77 2.20 4.15 19.26
CA ARG A 77 1.04 3.86 18.42
C ARG A 77 0.06 5.02 18.43
N TRP A 78 -0.11 5.66 17.28
CA TRP A 78 -0.91 6.87 17.14
C TRP A 78 -1.92 6.75 15.99
N ASP A 79 -3.07 7.41 16.15
CA ASP A 79 -3.86 7.83 15.00
C ASP A 79 -3.16 9.01 14.29
N LYS A 80 -3.64 9.36 13.09
CA LYS A 80 -3.05 10.44 12.28
C LYS A 80 -2.93 11.76 13.06
N LYS A 81 -3.97 12.14 13.83
CA LYS A 81 -4.01 13.43 14.56
C LYS A 81 -2.96 13.46 15.65
N ALA A 82 -2.87 12.42 16.45
CA ALA A 82 -1.87 12.30 17.51
C ALA A 82 -0.45 12.24 16.92
N PHE A 83 -0.26 11.53 15.83
CA PHE A 83 1.02 11.47 15.13
C PHE A 83 1.43 12.84 14.56
N MET A 84 0.49 13.58 13.98
CA MET A 84 0.73 14.95 13.53
C MET A 84 1.21 15.86 14.66
N VAL A 85 0.58 15.79 15.83
CA VAL A 85 0.99 16.57 17.01
C VAL A 85 2.39 16.20 17.48
N TRP A 86 2.66 14.91 17.61
CA TRP A 86 3.96 14.41 18.04
C TRP A 86 5.09 14.76 17.05
N ALA A 87 4.84 14.62 15.73
CA ALA A 87 5.84 14.86 14.71
C ALA A 87 6.11 16.34 14.43
N LYS A 88 5.15 17.24 14.70
CA LYS A 88 5.25 18.66 14.35
C LYS A 88 6.56 19.32 14.81
N PRO A 89 6.98 19.22 16.08
CA PRO A 89 8.24 19.83 16.53
C PRO A 89 9.49 19.21 15.91
N ILE A 90 9.40 17.97 15.38
CA ILE A 90 10.51 17.32 14.66
C ILE A 90 10.63 17.93 13.27
N PHE A 91 9.52 18.05 12.55
CA PHE A 91 9.50 18.68 11.22
C PHE A 91 9.91 20.17 11.28
N ASP A 92 9.55 20.89 12.33
CA ASP A 92 9.92 22.30 12.50
C ASP A 92 11.42 22.55 12.64
N LYS A 93 12.20 21.52 12.91
CA LYS A 93 13.67 21.59 12.90
C LYS A 93 14.28 21.59 11.49
N GLY A 94 13.46 21.48 10.44
CA GLY A 94 13.90 21.50 9.04
C GLY A 94 14.43 20.17 8.49
N SER A 95 14.44 19.10 9.30
CA SER A 95 14.74 17.74 8.90
C SER A 95 14.06 16.79 9.86
N ALA A 96 13.22 15.90 9.34
CA ALA A 96 12.61 14.85 10.16
C ALA A 96 13.46 13.56 10.08
N TRP A 97 12.95 12.51 9.47
CA TRP A 97 13.70 11.26 9.26
C TRP A 97 13.99 11.08 7.78
N ASN A 98 15.13 10.42 7.51
CA ASN A 98 15.57 10.15 6.15
C ASN A 98 15.67 8.64 5.94
N PHE A 99 14.76 8.11 5.14
CA PHE A 99 14.66 6.69 4.83
C PHE A 99 14.88 6.47 3.34
N THR A 100 15.75 5.49 3.02
CA THR A 100 15.97 5.06 1.64
C THR A 100 15.59 3.60 1.52
N ALA A 101 14.64 3.28 0.65
CA ALA A 101 14.25 1.90 0.40
C ALA A 101 15.42 1.11 -0.22
N LEU A 102 15.75 -0.02 0.38
CA LEU A 102 16.73 -1.00 -0.11
C LEU A 102 16.02 -2.10 -0.90
N GLU A 103 14.87 -2.51 -0.41
CA GLU A 103 14.03 -3.57 -0.98
C GLU A 103 12.57 -3.24 -0.66
N ARG A 104 11.63 -3.57 -1.55
CA ARG A 104 10.19 -3.35 -1.35
C ARG A 104 9.38 -4.38 -2.09
N HIS A 105 8.42 -4.98 -1.39
CA HIS A 105 7.44 -5.92 -1.93
C HIS A 105 6.05 -5.34 -1.76
N ILE A 106 5.24 -5.41 -2.80
CA ILE A 106 3.88 -4.86 -2.83
C ILE A 106 2.93 -5.96 -3.29
N TYR A 107 1.83 -6.10 -2.58
CA TYR A 107 0.80 -7.09 -2.82
C TYR A 107 -0.56 -6.40 -2.90
N PHE A 108 -1.47 -6.95 -3.69
CA PHE A 108 -2.80 -6.40 -3.90
C PHE A 108 -3.87 -7.40 -3.47
N ASP A 109 -4.98 -6.87 -2.99
CA ASP A 109 -6.19 -7.66 -2.85
C ASP A 109 -6.86 -7.89 -4.22
N LYS A 110 -7.91 -8.72 -4.25
CA LYS A 110 -8.62 -9.05 -5.49
C LYS A 110 -9.35 -7.86 -6.12
N SER A 111 -9.69 -6.85 -5.34
CA SER A 111 -10.39 -5.65 -5.83
C SER A 111 -9.44 -4.66 -6.51
N GLY A 112 -8.12 -4.74 -6.24
CA GLY A 112 -7.14 -3.78 -6.68
C GLY A 112 -7.26 -2.40 -6.02
N THR A 113 -8.04 -2.29 -4.93
CA THR A 113 -8.25 -1.03 -4.20
C THR A 113 -7.60 -1.02 -2.82
N LEU A 114 -7.10 -2.18 -2.38
CA LEU A 114 -6.32 -2.36 -1.18
C LEU A 114 -5.00 -3.03 -1.54
N ALA A 115 -3.92 -2.53 -0.99
CA ALA A 115 -2.59 -3.12 -1.12
C ALA A 115 -1.92 -3.18 0.25
N TRP A 116 -0.99 -4.10 0.41
CA TRP A 116 -0.06 -4.10 1.55
C TRP A 116 1.36 -4.23 1.04
N PHE A 117 2.29 -3.78 1.84
CA PHE A 117 3.70 -3.82 1.47
C PHE A 117 4.57 -4.11 2.69
N ASP A 118 5.76 -4.59 2.42
CA ASP A 118 6.90 -4.58 3.31
C ASP A 118 8.14 -4.05 2.59
N GLU A 119 9.03 -3.43 3.35
CA GLU A 119 10.25 -2.85 2.81
C GLU A 119 11.40 -2.92 3.81
N LEU A 120 12.63 -3.05 3.31
CA LEU A 120 13.83 -2.77 4.07
C LEU A 120 14.28 -1.36 3.78
N LEU A 121 14.63 -0.64 4.83
CA LEU A 121 14.99 0.78 4.78
C LEU A 121 16.39 0.97 5.35
N ASN A 122 17.23 1.73 4.65
CA ASN A 122 18.42 2.34 5.24
C ASN A 122 18.01 3.62 5.96
N THR A 123 18.27 3.69 7.25
CA THR A 123 17.86 4.80 8.11
C THR A 123 19.00 5.25 9.02
N GLN A 124 18.79 6.33 9.77
CA GLN A 124 19.71 6.73 10.85
C GLN A 124 19.85 5.67 11.97
N MET A 125 18.86 4.76 12.09
CA MET A 125 18.85 3.62 13.01
C MET A 125 19.43 2.35 12.36
N LYS A 126 20.08 2.47 11.21
CA LYS A 126 20.52 1.38 10.34
C LYS A 126 19.34 0.70 9.65
N ILE A 127 19.38 -0.62 9.46
CA ILE A 127 18.31 -1.31 8.73
C ILE A 127 17.07 -1.38 9.60
N CYS A 128 15.98 -0.81 9.08
CA CYS A 128 14.65 -0.96 9.62
C CYS A 128 13.76 -1.72 8.64
N ARG A 129 12.67 -2.27 9.14
CA ARG A 129 11.58 -2.81 8.35
C ARG A 129 10.39 -1.87 8.43
N GLY A 130 9.97 -1.36 7.29
CA GLY A 130 8.69 -0.72 7.11
C GLY A 130 7.66 -1.74 6.61
N SER A 131 6.42 -1.64 7.04
CA SER A 131 5.31 -2.37 6.46
C SER A 131 4.02 -1.57 6.61
N GLY A 132 3.06 -1.81 5.75
CA GLY A 132 1.83 -1.05 5.82
C GLY A 132 0.71 -1.54 4.92
N VAL A 133 -0.43 -0.91 5.11
CA VAL A 133 -1.62 -1.09 4.30
C VAL A 133 -1.92 0.21 3.58
N LEU A 134 -2.21 0.08 2.30
CA LEU A 134 -2.54 1.18 1.40
C LEU A 134 -3.97 1.00 0.88
N VAL A 135 -4.69 2.09 0.76
CA VAL A 135 -6.02 2.12 0.15
C VAL A 135 -6.05 3.12 -1.00
N LYS A 136 -6.77 2.77 -2.05
CA LYS A 136 -6.95 3.62 -3.21
C LYS A 136 -8.14 4.54 -2.99
N GLN A 137 -7.90 5.85 -2.99
CA GLN A 137 -8.91 6.90 -2.88
C GLN A 137 -8.95 7.68 -4.20
N GLY A 138 -9.95 7.41 -5.04
CA GLY A 138 -9.99 7.90 -6.41
C GLY A 138 -8.82 7.31 -7.21
N ASN A 139 -7.93 8.16 -7.70
CA ASN A 139 -6.74 7.75 -8.46
C ASN A 139 -5.45 7.76 -7.62
N GLU A 140 -5.54 8.02 -6.32
CA GLU A 140 -4.38 8.14 -5.44
C GLU A 140 -4.33 7.00 -4.42
N TRP A 141 -3.11 6.50 -4.16
CA TRP A 141 -2.86 5.60 -3.06
C TRP A 141 -2.58 6.39 -1.78
N LYS A 142 -3.17 5.96 -0.66
CA LYS A 142 -2.99 6.55 0.67
C LYS A 142 -2.58 5.49 1.67
N VAL A 143 -1.77 5.89 2.64
CA VAL A 143 -1.34 5.04 3.75
C VAL A 143 -2.46 4.95 4.77
N GLN A 144 -3.02 3.76 4.95
CA GLN A 144 -4.01 3.44 5.97
C GLN A 144 -3.34 2.98 7.27
N GLN A 145 -2.25 2.26 7.16
CA GLN A 145 -1.43 1.84 8.28
C GLN A 145 0.03 1.83 7.87
N TYR A 146 0.91 2.28 8.76
CA TYR A 146 2.34 2.13 8.63
C TYR A 146 2.95 1.64 9.94
N ILE A 147 3.79 0.64 9.87
CA ILE A 147 4.54 0.08 11.00
C ILE A 147 6.02 0.18 10.66
N LEU A 148 6.80 0.79 11.54
CA LEU A 148 8.25 0.84 11.45
C LEU A 148 8.86 0.03 12.60
N SER A 149 9.79 -0.87 12.27
CA SER A 149 10.50 -1.68 13.26
C SER A 149 11.99 -1.66 12.99
N THR A 150 12.80 -1.58 14.03
CA THR A 150 14.23 -1.85 13.91
C THR A 150 14.45 -3.35 13.67
N THR A 151 15.41 -3.70 12.81
CA THR A 151 15.83 -5.10 12.64
C THR A 151 17.05 -5.37 13.51
N VAL A 152 17.11 -6.58 14.05
CA VAL A 152 18.26 -7.03 14.87
C VAL A 152 18.91 -8.21 14.17
N PRO A 153 20.25 -8.15 13.87
CA PRO A 153 20.99 -9.30 13.38
C PRO A 153 20.94 -10.45 14.40
N ASN A 154 20.76 -11.68 13.92
CA ASN A 154 20.66 -12.87 14.79
C ASN A 154 21.89 -13.05 15.68
N GLU A 155 23.07 -12.65 15.21
CA GLU A 155 24.35 -12.80 15.92
C GLU A 155 24.43 -11.99 17.22
N ILE A 156 23.60 -10.93 17.35
CA ILE A 156 23.60 -10.07 18.55
C ILE A 156 22.26 -10.09 19.28
N LEU A 157 21.31 -10.92 18.85
CA LEU A 157 19.94 -10.94 19.39
C LEU A 157 19.92 -11.15 20.91
N ASP A 158 20.71 -12.09 21.44
CA ASP A 158 20.77 -12.37 22.89
C ASP A 158 21.25 -11.15 23.69
N SER A 159 22.20 -10.38 23.14
CA SER A 159 22.68 -9.15 23.75
C SER A 159 21.61 -8.07 23.80
N VAL A 160 20.86 -7.93 22.71
CA VAL A 160 19.74 -6.97 22.62
C VAL A 160 18.61 -7.36 23.59
N ILE A 161 18.24 -8.63 23.65
CA ILE A 161 17.25 -9.14 24.63
C ILE A 161 17.66 -8.78 26.04
N LYS A 162 18.91 -9.04 26.41
CA LYS A 162 19.43 -8.73 27.75
C LYS A 162 19.38 -7.23 28.08
N ILE A 163 19.66 -6.37 27.11
CA ILE A 163 19.67 -4.92 27.31
C ILE A 163 18.24 -4.38 27.51
N LYS A 164 17.28 -4.85 26.69
CA LYS A 164 15.92 -4.34 26.70
C LYS A 164 15.01 -4.95 27.78
N SER A 165 15.34 -6.14 28.31
CA SER A 165 14.48 -6.91 29.22
C SER A 165 13.92 -6.09 30.39
N THR A 166 14.75 -5.35 31.12
CA THR A 166 14.30 -4.60 32.29
C THR A 166 13.21 -3.55 31.93
N ILE A 167 13.33 -2.93 30.79
CA ILE A 167 12.36 -1.91 30.32
C ILE A 167 11.11 -2.60 29.83
N GLU A 168 11.25 -3.62 28.98
CA GLU A 168 10.12 -4.28 28.35
C GLU A 168 9.33 -5.16 29.31
N ASP A 169 9.95 -5.80 30.29
CA ASP A 169 9.26 -6.54 31.34
C ASP A 169 8.30 -5.64 32.12
N SER A 170 8.67 -4.38 32.35
CA SER A 170 7.77 -3.39 32.94
C SER A 170 6.56 -3.09 32.06
N ILE A 171 6.78 -2.93 30.76
CA ILE A 171 5.70 -2.70 29.77
C ILE A 171 4.77 -3.91 29.71
N ILE A 172 5.35 -5.11 29.59
CA ILE A 172 4.60 -6.37 29.53
C ILE A 172 3.69 -6.53 30.76
N ASN A 173 4.26 -6.31 31.96
CA ASN A 173 3.50 -6.42 33.22
C ASN A 173 2.35 -5.40 33.30
N ASN A 174 2.45 -4.26 32.65
CA ASN A 174 1.37 -3.27 32.60
C ASN A 174 0.27 -3.63 31.58
N LEU A 175 0.64 -4.33 30.49
CA LEU A 175 -0.31 -4.70 29.42
C LEU A 175 -1.10 -5.99 29.74
N ILE A 176 -0.57 -6.87 30.60
CA ILE A 176 -1.22 -8.15 30.99
C ILE A 176 -2.28 -7.93 32.10
N ARG A 177 -2.30 -6.78 32.74
CA ARG A 177 -3.29 -6.42 33.77
C ARG A 177 -4.57 -5.90 33.15
#